data_1a3212021b7f6ed1a7e5905cb154582f
#
_entry.id   1a3212021b7f6ed1a7e5905cb154582f
#
_cell.length_a   1.000
_cell.length_b   1.000
_cell.length_c   1.000
_cell.angle_alpha   90.00
_cell.angle_beta   90.00
_cell.angle_gamma   90.00
#
_symmetry.space_group_name_H-M   'P 1'
#
loop_
_entity.id
_entity.type
_entity.pdbx_description
1 polymer ?
#
loop_
_entity_poly.entity_id
_entity_poly.type
_entity_poly.pdbx_seq_one_letter_code
_entity_poly.pdbx_strand_id
1 'polypeptide(L)'
;MRLFREHGWDVVGVARRADRLEALAQETGAAVFTADLTVQADVDKLRDYLAGSGPVNALVNNAGGAKGLDSVEAAPIDDWAWMYEINVLAVKRVTSALLPLLRASISPAETDASANIVNITSTAGHTAYIGGGGYNAAKFAAHAMTEVLRLELNGEPIRVIEVAPGMVATEEFSLVRFGGDEAKAAATYNNVVNPLVAEDVATAIVGAVELPAHVNIDLLVVKPVAQASTTLIARGPLVPRA
;
A
#
# COMPACT_ATOMS: atom_id res chain seq x y z
N MET A 1 -3.41 -1.67 10.32
CA MET A 1 -4.29 -1.25 11.43
C MET A 1 -3.84 -1.82 12.76
N ARG A 2 -3.78 -3.13 12.96
CA ARG A 2 -3.41 -3.76 14.24
C ARG A 2 -2.18 -3.12 14.87
N LEU A 3 -1.05 -3.16 14.17
CA LEU A 3 0.21 -2.65 14.68
C LEU A 3 0.18 -1.14 15.03
N PHE A 4 -0.47 -0.30 14.23
CA PHE A 4 -0.65 1.11 14.59
C PHE A 4 -1.47 1.29 15.88
N ARG A 5 -2.53 0.47 16.09
CA ARG A 5 -3.30 0.49 17.34
C ARG A 5 -2.47 0.04 18.54
N GLU A 6 -1.63 -0.99 18.36
CA GLU A 6 -0.69 -1.47 19.40
C GLU A 6 0.32 -0.38 19.80
N HIS A 7 0.71 0.47 18.86
CA HIS A 7 1.59 1.62 19.09
C HIS A 7 0.86 2.89 19.57
N GLY A 8 -0.45 2.78 19.86
CA GLY A 8 -1.23 3.88 20.46
C GLY A 8 -1.81 4.89 19.47
N TRP A 9 -1.76 4.62 18.17
CA TRP A 9 -2.38 5.47 17.17
C TRP A 9 -3.90 5.31 17.16
N ASP A 10 -4.61 6.41 16.97
CA ASP A 10 -6.01 6.36 16.54
C ASP A 10 -6.08 6.06 15.06
N VAL A 11 -6.79 5.00 14.70
CA VAL A 11 -6.79 4.47 13.33
C VAL A 11 -8.21 4.44 12.77
N VAL A 12 -8.36 4.92 11.55
CA VAL A 12 -9.58 4.73 10.75
C VAL A 12 -9.25 3.77 9.61
N GLY A 13 -9.85 2.59 9.64
CA GLY A 13 -9.75 1.62 8.55
C GLY A 13 -10.76 1.87 7.45
N VAL A 14 -10.31 1.87 6.19
CA VAL A 14 -11.18 2.14 5.05
C VAL A 14 -11.12 1.00 4.05
N ALA A 15 -12.25 0.40 3.70
CA ALA A 15 -12.36 -0.63 2.68
C ALA A 15 -13.82 -0.73 2.18
N ARG A 16 -14.04 -1.55 1.14
CA ARG A 16 -15.38 -1.79 0.58
C ARG A 16 -16.22 -2.80 1.36
N ARG A 17 -15.57 -3.74 2.06
CA ARG A 17 -16.26 -4.85 2.75
C ARG A 17 -16.53 -4.47 4.19
N ALA A 18 -17.79 -4.07 4.45
CA ALA A 18 -18.24 -3.61 5.75
C ALA A 18 -18.10 -4.70 6.84
N ASP A 19 -18.43 -5.94 6.51
CA ASP A 19 -18.32 -7.10 7.40
C ASP A 19 -16.90 -7.33 7.93
N ARG A 20 -15.92 -7.26 7.05
CA ARG A 20 -14.50 -7.41 7.43
C ARG A 20 -13.97 -6.21 8.20
N LEU A 21 -14.41 -5.02 7.83
CA LEU A 21 -14.07 -3.81 8.57
C LEU A 21 -14.61 -3.86 9.99
N GLU A 22 -15.85 -4.31 10.16
CA GLU A 22 -16.49 -4.42 11.47
C GLU A 22 -15.81 -5.47 12.36
N ALA A 23 -15.47 -6.63 11.80
CA ALA A 23 -14.69 -7.64 12.51
C ALA A 23 -13.34 -7.08 12.98
N LEU A 24 -12.65 -6.32 12.12
CA LEU A 24 -11.37 -5.71 12.47
C LEU A 24 -11.53 -4.58 13.51
N ALA A 25 -12.63 -3.81 13.45
CA ALA A 25 -12.96 -2.81 14.45
C ALA A 25 -13.20 -3.44 15.84
N GLN A 26 -13.93 -4.54 15.90
CA GLN A 26 -14.17 -5.29 17.13
C GLN A 26 -12.87 -5.85 17.73
N GLU A 27 -11.97 -6.33 16.89
CA GLU A 27 -10.68 -6.88 17.30
C GLU A 27 -9.73 -5.79 17.83
N THR A 28 -9.68 -4.64 17.16
CA THR A 28 -8.62 -3.64 17.40
C THR A 28 -9.07 -2.38 18.13
N GLY A 29 -10.39 -2.16 18.24
CA GLY A 29 -10.95 -0.90 18.71
C GLY A 29 -10.74 0.27 17.76
N ALA A 30 -10.31 0.03 16.52
CA ALA A 30 -10.15 1.08 15.51
C ALA A 30 -11.51 1.52 14.96
N ALA A 31 -11.61 2.78 14.55
CA ALA A 31 -12.74 3.25 13.76
C ALA A 31 -12.68 2.70 12.35
N VAL A 32 -13.83 2.58 11.69
CA VAL A 32 -13.91 2.08 10.32
C VAL A 32 -14.87 2.91 9.47
N PHE A 33 -14.59 2.99 8.19
CA PHE A 33 -15.43 3.68 7.22
C PHE A 33 -15.52 2.86 5.93
N THR A 34 -16.73 2.51 5.51
CA THR A 34 -16.95 1.75 4.27
C THR A 34 -16.96 2.70 3.07
N ALA A 35 -16.04 2.52 2.14
CA ALA A 35 -15.95 3.32 0.91
C ALA A 35 -15.33 2.53 -0.23
N ASP A 36 -15.76 2.83 -1.46
CA ASP A 36 -15.04 2.48 -2.67
C ASP A 36 -14.15 3.65 -3.10
N LEU A 37 -12.84 3.48 -2.96
CA LEU A 37 -11.87 4.54 -3.24
C LEU A 37 -11.73 4.85 -4.75
N THR A 38 -12.37 4.07 -5.62
CA THR A 38 -12.50 4.36 -7.05
C THR A 38 -13.65 5.32 -7.35
N VAL A 39 -14.54 5.57 -6.35
CA VAL A 39 -15.71 6.45 -6.47
C VAL A 39 -15.44 7.78 -5.76
N GLN A 40 -15.41 8.88 -6.51
CA GLN A 40 -15.10 10.21 -5.95
C GLN A 40 -16.04 10.60 -4.80
N ALA A 41 -17.34 10.35 -4.96
CA ALA A 41 -18.33 10.69 -3.93
C ALA A 41 -18.10 9.96 -2.59
N ASP A 42 -17.57 8.74 -2.62
CA ASP A 42 -17.23 8.00 -1.40
C ASP A 42 -15.96 8.56 -0.75
N VAL A 43 -14.99 8.98 -1.56
CA VAL A 43 -13.78 9.66 -1.06
C VAL A 43 -14.12 11.03 -0.45
N ASP A 44 -15.08 11.76 -1.04
CA ASP A 44 -15.55 13.03 -0.46
C ASP A 44 -16.24 12.82 0.89
N LYS A 45 -17.11 11.81 1.02
CA LYS A 45 -17.72 11.43 2.30
C LYS A 45 -16.67 11.02 3.36
N LEU A 46 -15.65 10.26 2.93
CA LEU A 46 -14.54 9.88 3.82
C LEU A 46 -13.80 11.12 4.33
N ARG A 47 -13.47 12.07 3.45
CA ARG A 47 -12.85 13.34 3.83
C ARG A 47 -13.70 14.09 4.86
N ASP A 48 -14.99 14.22 4.61
CA ASP A 48 -15.91 14.96 5.49
C ASP A 48 -16.05 14.27 6.87
N TYR A 49 -16.09 12.93 6.87
CA TYR A 49 -16.06 12.14 8.11
C TYR A 49 -14.75 12.39 8.90
N LEU A 50 -13.59 12.32 8.25
CA LEU A 50 -12.30 12.53 8.89
C LEU A 50 -12.13 13.97 9.39
N ALA A 51 -12.65 14.95 8.67
CA ALA A 51 -12.62 16.36 9.11
C ALA A 51 -13.34 16.59 10.44
N GLY A 52 -14.34 15.74 10.78
CA GLY A 52 -15.04 15.79 12.06
C GLY A 52 -14.47 14.86 13.14
N SER A 53 -13.47 14.02 12.80
CA SER A 53 -12.97 12.96 13.70
C SER A 53 -11.69 13.33 14.45
N GLY A 54 -11.03 14.43 14.11
CA GLY A 54 -9.75 14.84 14.71
C GLY A 54 -8.64 15.04 13.68
N PRO A 55 -7.40 15.30 14.13
CA PRO A 55 -6.28 15.52 13.23
C PRO A 55 -5.89 14.25 12.47
N VAL A 56 -5.59 14.39 11.18
CA VAL A 56 -5.09 13.29 10.33
C VAL A 56 -3.58 13.44 10.17
N ASN A 57 -2.80 12.67 10.92
CA ASN A 57 -1.33 12.76 10.93
C ASN A 57 -0.67 11.78 9.96
N ALA A 58 -1.37 10.75 9.52
CA ALA A 58 -0.83 9.79 8.56
C ALA A 58 -1.92 9.26 7.62
N LEU A 59 -1.57 9.16 6.33
CA LEU A 59 -2.33 8.49 5.29
C LEU A 59 -1.52 7.29 4.77
N VAL A 60 -2.07 6.09 4.86
CA VAL A 60 -1.47 4.88 4.27
C VAL A 60 -2.32 4.42 3.09
N ASN A 61 -1.87 4.70 1.88
CA ASN A 61 -2.47 4.23 0.64
C ASN A 61 -2.05 2.77 0.37
N ASN A 62 -2.77 1.85 0.97
CA ASN A 62 -2.51 0.41 0.84
C ASN A 62 -3.45 -0.29 -0.16
N ALA A 63 -4.59 0.28 -0.48
CA ALA A 63 -5.53 -0.30 -1.43
C ALA A 63 -4.87 -0.49 -2.81
N GLY A 64 -5.01 -1.69 -3.37
CA GLY A 64 -4.42 -2.04 -4.65
C GLY A 64 -4.66 -3.50 -5.00
N GLY A 65 -4.24 -3.91 -6.18
CA GLY A 65 -4.40 -5.29 -6.61
C GLY A 65 -3.82 -5.55 -7.98
N ALA A 66 -3.81 -6.82 -8.38
CA ALA A 66 -3.38 -7.29 -9.68
C ALA A 66 -4.41 -8.22 -10.29
N LYS A 67 -4.43 -8.32 -11.63
CA LYS A 67 -5.21 -9.28 -12.40
C LYS A 67 -4.35 -9.94 -13.46
N GLY A 68 -4.48 -11.25 -13.56
CA GLY A 68 -3.86 -12.07 -14.59
C GLY A 68 -2.32 -12.11 -14.60
N LEU A 69 -1.81 -12.90 -15.52
CA LEU A 69 -0.39 -13.02 -15.90
C LEU A 69 -0.25 -13.18 -17.42
N ASP A 70 -1.24 -12.74 -18.17
CA ASP A 70 -1.25 -12.83 -19.62
C ASP A 70 -0.20 -11.91 -20.25
N SER A 71 0.21 -12.24 -21.48
CA SER A 71 1.09 -11.36 -22.25
C SER A 71 0.39 -10.03 -22.54
N VAL A 72 1.17 -9.01 -22.91
CA VAL A 72 0.62 -7.71 -23.32
C VAL A 72 -0.36 -7.84 -24.48
N GLU A 73 -0.12 -8.79 -25.38
CA GLU A 73 -0.99 -9.07 -26.52
C GLU A 73 -2.34 -9.66 -26.11
N ALA A 74 -2.35 -10.57 -25.13
CA ALA A 74 -3.53 -11.37 -24.77
C ALA A 74 -4.34 -10.81 -23.59
N ALA A 75 -3.73 -9.97 -22.76
CA ALA A 75 -4.36 -9.47 -21.55
C ALA A 75 -5.58 -8.57 -21.87
N PRO A 76 -6.74 -8.79 -21.23
CA PRO A 76 -7.91 -7.95 -21.41
C PRO A 76 -7.63 -6.48 -21.03
N ILE A 77 -8.07 -5.54 -21.87
CA ILE A 77 -7.89 -4.11 -21.61
C ILE A 77 -8.61 -3.66 -20.33
N ASP A 78 -9.73 -4.26 -20.01
CA ASP A 78 -10.49 -3.97 -18.80
C ASP A 78 -9.71 -4.31 -17.51
N ASP A 79 -8.88 -5.36 -17.56
CA ASP A 79 -8.00 -5.70 -16.44
C ASP A 79 -6.90 -4.67 -16.26
N TRP A 80 -6.34 -4.14 -17.34
CA TRP A 80 -5.39 -3.03 -17.31
C TRP A 80 -6.02 -1.77 -16.75
N ALA A 81 -7.22 -1.41 -17.24
CA ALA A 81 -7.97 -0.25 -16.76
C ALA A 81 -8.27 -0.36 -15.26
N TRP A 82 -8.72 -1.54 -14.81
CA TRP A 82 -8.97 -1.80 -13.39
C TRP A 82 -7.69 -1.68 -12.54
N MET A 83 -6.58 -2.26 -13.00
CA MET A 83 -5.31 -2.17 -12.28
C MET A 83 -4.81 -0.72 -12.20
N TYR A 84 -4.97 0.07 -13.24
CA TYR A 84 -4.62 1.48 -13.22
C TYR A 84 -5.55 2.28 -12.29
N GLU A 85 -6.84 2.01 -12.34
CA GLU A 85 -7.85 2.67 -11.50
C GLU A 85 -7.54 2.49 -10.01
N ILE A 86 -7.35 1.24 -9.57
CA ILE A 86 -7.17 0.98 -8.13
C ILE A 86 -5.77 1.30 -7.60
N ASN A 87 -4.72 1.14 -8.42
CA ASN A 87 -3.34 1.36 -7.96
C ASN A 87 -2.84 2.79 -8.16
N VAL A 88 -3.47 3.59 -9.02
CA VAL A 88 -3.02 4.95 -9.38
C VAL A 88 -4.11 5.99 -9.10
N LEU A 89 -5.25 5.89 -9.78
CA LEU A 89 -6.29 6.92 -9.70
C LEU A 89 -6.95 6.98 -8.32
N ALA A 90 -7.19 5.84 -7.69
CA ALA A 90 -7.72 5.79 -6.31
C ALA A 90 -6.73 6.43 -5.33
N VAL A 91 -5.43 6.12 -5.43
CA VAL A 91 -4.38 6.73 -4.60
C VAL A 91 -4.35 8.24 -4.79
N LYS A 92 -4.41 8.70 -6.05
CA LYS A 92 -4.47 10.14 -6.38
C LYS A 92 -5.71 10.81 -5.76
N ARG A 93 -6.90 10.21 -5.89
CA ARG A 93 -8.15 10.76 -5.33
C ARG A 93 -8.05 10.93 -3.82
N VAL A 94 -7.68 9.86 -3.12
CA VAL A 94 -7.58 9.87 -1.66
C VAL A 94 -6.52 10.87 -1.19
N THR A 95 -5.34 10.85 -1.79
CA THR A 95 -4.26 11.78 -1.45
C THR A 95 -4.71 13.23 -1.63
N SER A 96 -5.31 13.57 -2.78
CA SER A 96 -5.78 14.93 -3.05
C SER A 96 -6.89 15.37 -2.10
N ALA A 97 -7.80 14.47 -1.74
CA ALA A 97 -8.90 14.80 -0.83
C ALA A 97 -8.42 14.99 0.63
N LEU A 98 -7.42 14.22 1.07
CA LEU A 98 -6.97 14.23 2.46
C LEU A 98 -5.76 15.15 2.71
N LEU A 99 -5.06 15.59 1.67
CA LEU A 99 -3.90 16.49 1.82
C LEU A 99 -4.21 17.78 2.62
N PRO A 100 -5.37 18.44 2.45
CA PRO A 100 -5.74 19.57 3.31
C PRO A 100 -5.85 19.21 4.80
N LEU A 101 -6.34 17.98 5.12
CA LEU A 101 -6.45 17.52 6.51
C LEU A 101 -5.08 17.19 7.10
N LEU A 102 -4.18 16.60 6.30
CA LEU A 102 -2.78 16.38 6.71
C LEU A 102 -2.07 17.71 7.01
N ARG A 103 -2.26 18.73 6.19
CA ARG A 103 -1.73 20.09 6.44
C ARG A 103 -2.30 20.69 7.72
N ALA A 104 -3.61 20.53 7.94
CA ALA A 104 -4.30 21.08 9.11
C ALA A 104 -3.91 20.37 10.42
N SER A 105 -3.35 19.15 10.36
CA SER A 105 -2.93 18.41 11.55
C SER A 105 -1.62 18.91 12.15
N ILE A 106 -0.88 19.77 11.45
CA ILE A 106 0.42 20.27 11.87
C ILE A 106 0.26 21.70 12.38
N SER A 107 0.56 21.91 13.65
CA SER A 107 0.56 23.27 14.22
C SER A 107 1.80 24.05 13.75
N PRO A 108 1.64 25.28 13.23
CA PRO A 108 2.79 26.13 12.88
C PRO A 108 3.74 26.43 14.06
N ALA A 109 3.28 26.23 15.29
CA ALA A 109 4.09 26.41 16.50
C ALA A 109 4.94 25.17 16.83
N GLU A 110 4.66 24.03 16.21
CA GLU A 110 5.39 22.77 16.43
C GLU A 110 6.45 22.60 15.35
N THR A 111 7.68 22.97 15.67
CA THR A 111 8.82 22.88 14.73
C THR A 111 9.31 21.45 14.50
N ASP A 112 8.83 20.48 15.29
CA ASP A 112 9.27 19.09 15.29
C ASP A 112 8.12 18.11 15.03
N ALA A 113 7.10 18.55 14.28
CA ALA A 113 5.96 17.74 13.87
C ALA A 113 5.94 17.58 12.35
N SER A 114 5.48 16.41 11.89
CA SER A 114 5.23 16.16 10.47
C SER A 114 4.01 15.25 10.28
N ALA A 115 3.31 15.44 9.18
CA ALA A 115 2.35 14.45 8.69
C ALA A 115 3.03 13.47 7.72
N ASN A 116 2.35 12.35 7.45
CA ASN A 116 2.91 11.27 6.67
C ASN A 116 1.96 10.83 5.55
N ILE A 117 2.50 10.63 4.36
CA ILE A 117 1.84 9.92 3.26
C ILE A 117 2.69 8.70 2.94
N VAL A 118 2.12 7.50 3.12
CA VAL A 118 2.76 6.23 2.80
C VAL A 118 2.04 5.62 1.61
N ASN A 119 2.74 5.43 0.50
CA ASN A 119 2.21 4.76 -0.68
C ASN A 119 2.78 3.35 -0.79
N ILE A 120 1.90 2.35 -0.81
CA ILE A 120 2.30 0.96 -1.00
C ILE A 120 2.35 0.67 -2.50
N THR A 121 3.57 0.65 -3.02
CA THR A 121 3.83 0.29 -4.43
C THR A 121 4.11 -1.21 -4.56
N SER A 122 5.22 -1.59 -5.11
CA SER A 122 5.71 -2.97 -5.23
C SER A 122 7.11 -2.96 -5.85
N THR A 123 7.89 -4.01 -5.65
CA THR A 123 9.08 -4.28 -6.51
C THR A 123 8.71 -4.32 -8.01
N ALA A 124 7.46 -4.63 -8.35
CA ALA A 124 6.90 -4.56 -9.70
C ALA A 124 6.77 -3.13 -10.26
N GLY A 125 6.91 -2.09 -9.42
CA GLY A 125 6.99 -0.69 -9.84
C GLY A 125 8.40 -0.23 -10.18
N HIS A 126 9.41 -1.08 -9.97
CA HIS A 126 10.83 -0.79 -10.21
C HIS A 126 11.49 -1.76 -11.19
N THR A 127 10.90 -2.94 -11.36
CA THR A 127 11.44 -3.99 -12.25
C THR A 127 10.29 -4.73 -12.92
N ALA A 128 10.27 -4.72 -14.26
CA ALA A 128 9.28 -5.42 -15.05
C ALA A 128 9.57 -6.95 -15.09
N TYR A 129 8.52 -7.73 -15.32
CA TYR A 129 8.60 -9.18 -15.51
C TYR A 129 7.56 -9.66 -16.52
N ILE A 130 7.82 -10.82 -17.15
CA ILE A 130 6.94 -11.43 -18.13
C ILE A 130 5.57 -11.75 -17.49
N GLY A 131 4.47 -11.41 -18.17
CA GLY A 131 3.10 -11.57 -17.66
C GLY A 131 2.69 -10.51 -16.64
N GLY A 132 3.56 -9.56 -16.31
CA GLY A 132 3.26 -8.47 -15.39
C GLY A 132 2.73 -7.19 -16.04
N GLY A 133 2.48 -7.18 -17.35
CA GLY A 133 2.29 -5.96 -18.13
C GLY A 133 1.43 -4.88 -17.47
N GLY A 134 0.14 -5.13 -17.26
CA GLY A 134 -0.77 -4.14 -16.66
C GLY A 134 -0.41 -3.80 -15.21
N TYR A 135 0.00 -4.79 -14.41
CA TYR A 135 0.39 -4.54 -13.02
C TYR A 135 1.70 -3.76 -12.92
N ASN A 136 2.73 -4.13 -13.72
CA ASN A 136 3.95 -3.35 -13.80
C ASN A 136 3.65 -1.90 -14.21
N ALA A 137 2.89 -1.68 -15.30
CA ALA A 137 2.55 -0.34 -15.76
C ALA A 137 1.89 0.50 -14.64
N ALA A 138 0.89 -0.07 -13.94
CA ALA A 138 0.22 0.61 -12.84
C ALA A 138 1.16 0.91 -11.65
N LYS A 139 2.04 -0.03 -11.27
CA LYS A 139 2.97 0.17 -10.15
C LYS A 139 4.14 1.09 -10.48
N PHE A 140 4.63 1.10 -11.74
CA PHE A 140 5.56 2.14 -12.22
C PHE A 140 4.93 3.52 -12.19
N ALA A 141 3.66 3.65 -12.61
CA ALA A 141 2.93 4.92 -12.52
C ALA A 141 2.73 5.37 -11.06
N ALA A 142 2.41 4.45 -10.13
CA ALA A 142 2.29 4.76 -8.71
C ALA A 142 3.64 5.21 -8.09
N HIS A 143 4.74 4.57 -8.48
CA HIS A 143 6.10 4.99 -8.10
C HIS A 143 6.37 6.42 -8.58
N ALA A 144 6.22 6.68 -9.89
CA ALA A 144 6.45 8.01 -10.46
C ALA A 144 5.57 9.09 -9.80
N MET A 145 4.29 8.78 -9.55
CA MET A 145 3.39 9.69 -8.85
C MET A 145 3.87 9.99 -7.42
N THR A 146 4.42 8.99 -6.71
CA THR A 146 4.97 9.17 -5.37
C THR A 146 6.19 10.08 -5.37
N GLU A 147 7.08 9.94 -6.35
CA GLU A 147 8.24 10.82 -6.53
C GLU A 147 7.81 12.26 -6.83
N VAL A 148 6.86 12.46 -7.75
CA VAL A 148 6.33 13.80 -8.09
C VAL A 148 5.67 14.43 -6.87
N LEU A 149 4.86 13.68 -6.11
CA LEU A 149 4.23 14.20 -4.88
C LEU A 149 5.27 14.68 -3.88
N ARG A 150 6.39 13.97 -3.72
CA ARG A 150 7.50 14.39 -2.84
C ARG A 150 8.14 15.70 -3.31
N LEU A 151 8.31 15.87 -4.62
CA LEU A 151 8.84 17.12 -5.20
C LEU A 151 7.88 18.29 -5.00
N GLU A 152 6.58 18.07 -5.20
CA GLU A 152 5.54 19.10 -5.06
C GLU A 152 5.34 19.56 -3.61
N LEU A 153 5.54 18.66 -2.63
CA LEU A 153 5.42 18.97 -1.20
C LEU A 153 6.74 19.41 -0.57
N ASN A 154 7.79 19.64 -1.37
CA ASN A 154 9.06 20.12 -0.84
C ASN A 154 8.89 21.49 -0.16
N GLY A 155 9.34 21.57 1.11
CA GLY A 155 9.17 22.74 1.96
C GLY A 155 7.94 22.70 2.88
N GLU A 156 7.06 21.70 2.73
CA GLU A 156 6.00 21.41 3.70
C GLU A 156 6.47 20.33 4.69
N PRO A 157 6.03 20.35 5.97
CA PRO A 157 6.38 19.33 6.94
C PRO A 157 5.55 18.04 6.73
N ILE A 158 5.55 17.53 5.50
CA ILE A 158 4.85 16.32 5.09
C ILE A 158 5.85 15.34 4.50
N ARG A 159 5.97 14.19 5.12
CA ARG A 159 6.83 13.11 4.64
C ARG A 159 6.10 12.25 3.61
N VAL A 160 6.74 11.97 2.49
CA VAL A 160 6.21 11.09 1.44
C VAL A 160 7.09 9.86 1.35
N ILE A 161 6.55 8.74 1.82
CA ILE A 161 7.24 7.49 2.00
C ILE A 161 6.69 6.48 0.99
N GLU A 162 7.57 5.84 0.24
CA GLU A 162 7.22 4.70 -0.60
C GLU A 162 7.64 3.39 0.07
N VAL A 163 6.72 2.45 0.19
CA VAL A 163 7.04 1.08 0.58
C VAL A 163 6.77 0.17 -0.61
N ALA A 164 7.81 -0.53 -1.06
CA ALA A 164 7.79 -1.40 -2.23
C ALA A 164 8.00 -2.88 -1.84
N PRO A 165 6.95 -3.60 -1.42
CA PRO A 165 7.05 -5.00 -1.05
C PRO A 165 7.37 -5.88 -2.25
N GLY A 166 8.11 -6.97 -1.99
CA GLY A 166 8.26 -8.09 -2.89
C GLY A 166 7.10 -9.10 -2.73
N MET A 167 7.47 -10.36 -2.57
CA MET A 167 6.51 -11.45 -2.40
C MET A 167 5.95 -11.48 -0.99
N VAL A 168 4.68 -11.11 -0.83
CA VAL A 168 3.95 -11.14 0.43
C VAL A 168 2.84 -12.19 0.33
N ALA A 169 2.85 -13.18 1.19
CA ALA A 169 1.80 -14.19 1.30
C ALA A 169 0.62 -13.59 2.06
N THR A 170 -0.33 -13.02 1.33
CA THR A 170 -1.61 -12.55 1.86
C THR A 170 -2.74 -13.43 1.35
N GLU A 171 -3.84 -13.48 2.11
CA GLU A 171 -5.00 -14.33 1.79
C GLU A 171 -5.61 -14.02 0.42
N GLU A 172 -5.55 -12.76 -0.03
CA GLU A 172 -6.39 -12.31 -1.14
C GLU A 172 -5.63 -11.85 -2.39
N PHE A 173 -4.41 -11.35 -2.27
CA PHE A 173 -3.73 -10.74 -3.42
C PHE A 173 -3.61 -11.72 -4.59
N SER A 174 -3.09 -12.92 -4.32
CA SER A 174 -2.95 -13.96 -5.34
C SER A 174 -4.30 -14.53 -5.78
N LEU A 175 -5.26 -14.65 -4.84
CA LEU A 175 -6.60 -15.14 -5.16
C LEU A 175 -7.33 -14.18 -6.12
N VAL A 176 -7.30 -12.87 -5.86
CA VAL A 176 -7.86 -11.84 -6.75
C VAL A 176 -7.14 -11.84 -8.10
N ARG A 177 -5.80 -11.95 -8.09
CA ARG A 177 -4.99 -11.97 -9.30
C ARG A 177 -5.37 -13.11 -10.25
N PHE A 178 -5.69 -14.28 -9.70
CA PHE A 178 -6.05 -15.46 -10.48
C PHE A 178 -7.57 -15.72 -10.55
N GLY A 179 -8.39 -14.68 -10.31
CA GLY A 179 -9.84 -14.77 -10.50
C GLY A 179 -10.53 -15.78 -9.58
N GLY A 180 -9.98 -16.04 -8.39
CA GLY A 180 -10.50 -17.01 -7.42
C GLY A 180 -9.89 -18.41 -7.55
N ASP A 181 -8.94 -18.66 -8.44
CA ASP A 181 -8.24 -19.94 -8.57
C ASP A 181 -7.27 -20.15 -7.40
N GLU A 182 -7.73 -20.85 -6.37
CA GLU A 182 -6.98 -21.14 -5.14
C GLU A 182 -5.71 -21.96 -5.41
N ALA A 183 -5.75 -22.88 -6.39
CA ALA A 183 -4.59 -23.70 -6.71
C ALA A 183 -3.46 -22.87 -7.31
N LYS A 184 -3.76 -21.96 -8.24
CA LYS A 184 -2.78 -21.03 -8.80
C LYS A 184 -2.29 -20.03 -7.76
N ALA A 185 -3.18 -19.54 -6.90
CA ALA A 185 -2.82 -18.65 -5.82
C ALA A 185 -1.81 -19.29 -4.86
N ALA A 186 -2.08 -20.51 -4.40
CA ALA A 186 -1.18 -21.28 -3.54
C ALA A 186 0.15 -21.63 -4.23
N ALA A 187 0.12 -21.99 -5.52
CA ALA A 187 1.31 -22.35 -6.28
C ALA A 187 2.34 -21.20 -6.37
N THR A 188 1.91 -19.96 -6.23
CA THR A 188 2.81 -18.78 -6.23
C THR A 188 3.89 -18.90 -5.14
N TYR A 189 3.53 -19.45 -3.98
CA TYR A 189 4.40 -19.52 -2.80
C TYR A 189 5.05 -20.90 -2.60
N ASN A 190 4.80 -21.87 -3.50
CA ASN A 190 5.30 -23.23 -3.38
C ASN A 190 6.83 -23.25 -3.24
N ASN A 191 7.30 -23.91 -2.17
CA ASN A 191 8.71 -24.05 -1.83
C ASN A 191 9.48 -22.73 -1.63
N VAL A 192 8.81 -21.62 -1.44
CA VAL A 192 9.46 -20.37 -1.00
C VAL A 192 9.55 -20.40 0.52
N VAL A 193 10.77 -20.34 1.04
CA VAL A 193 11.01 -20.34 2.48
C VAL A 193 10.70 -18.94 3.02
N ASN A 194 9.79 -18.89 3.99
CA ASN A 194 9.40 -17.66 4.69
C ASN A 194 9.12 -16.48 3.73
N PRO A 195 8.10 -16.57 2.84
CA PRO A 195 7.63 -15.38 2.14
C PRO A 195 7.22 -14.31 3.17
N LEU A 196 7.28 -13.03 2.81
CA LEU A 196 6.78 -12.01 3.72
C LEU A 196 5.31 -12.26 4.06
N VAL A 197 4.92 -11.86 5.26
CA VAL A 197 3.52 -11.78 5.70
C VAL A 197 3.10 -10.31 5.84
N ALA A 198 1.82 -10.06 6.04
CA ALA A 198 1.29 -8.69 6.15
C ALA A 198 1.94 -7.92 7.31
N GLU A 199 2.26 -8.59 8.38
CA GLU A 199 2.90 -8.05 9.59
C GLU A 199 4.32 -7.54 9.32
N ASP A 200 5.08 -8.20 8.44
CA ASP A 200 6.43 -7.72 8.05
C ASP A 200 6.34 -6.36 7.34
N VAL A 201 5.37 -6.23 6.44
CA VAL A 201 5.14 -4.96 5.72
C VAL A 201 4.61 -3.89 6.67
N ALA A 202 3.71 -4.25 7.59
CA ALA A 202 3.18 -3.34 8.60
C ALA A 202 4.28 -2.81 9.52
N THR A 203 5.21 -3.69 9.96
CA THR A 203 6.38 -3.31 10.78
C THR A 203 7.26 -2.30 10.05
N ALA A 204 7.50 -2.50 8.76
CA ALA A 204 8.27 -1.58 7.95
C ALA A 204 7.57 -0.20 7.81
N ILE A 205 6.25 -0.19 7.63
CA ILE A 205 5.45 1.04 7.54
C ILE A 205 5.48 1.81 8.86
N VAL A 206 5.15 1.16 9.98
CA VAL A 206 5.11 1.80 11.31
C VAL A 206 6.49 2.33 11.66
N GLY A 207 7.56 1.53 11.48
CA GLY A 207 8.92 1.97 11.75
C GLY A 207 9.34 3.20 10.93
N ALA A 208 8.91 3.31 9.68
CA ALA A 208 9.18 4.48 8.85
C ALA A 208 8.38 5.72 9.31
N VAL A 209 7.11 5.54 9.68
CA VAL A 209 6.24 6.63 10.15
C VAL A 209 6.68 7.19 11.50
N GLU A 210 7.22 6.36 12.39
CA GLU A 210 7.62 6.74 13.74
C GLU A 210 9.05 7.28 13.85
N LEU A 211 9.77 7.41 12.74
CA LEU A 211 11.05 8.13 12.71
C LEU A 211 10.85 9.62 13.11
N PRO A 212 11.92 10.28 13.61
CA PRO A 212 11.87 11.71 13.90
C PRO A 212 11.34 12.52 12.72
N ALA A 213 10.59 13.59 12.99
CA ALA A 213 9.84 14.36 11.98
C ALA A 213 10.68 14.85 10.79
N HIS A 214 11.97 15.13 11.02
CA HIS A 214 12.91 15.60 9.99
C HIS A 214 13.50 14.47 9.14
N VAL A 215 13.21 13.20 9.45
CA VAL A 215 13.74 12.02 8.72
C VAL A 215 12.68 11.47 7.79
N ASN A 216 12.91 11.52 6.47
CA ASN A 216 12.06 10.88 5.48
C ASN A 216 12.76 9.65 4.90
N ILE A 217 12.05 8.53 4.78
CA ILE A 217 12.50 7.39 3.98
C ILE A 217 11.79 7.47 2.63
N ASP A 218 12.53 7.82 1.59
CA ASP A 218 11.98 8.01 0.26
C ASP A 218 11.44 6.72 -0.33
N LEU A 219 12.21 5.63 -0.19
CA LEU A 219 11.88 4.31 -0.71
C LEU A 219 12.37 3.21 0.24
N LEU A 220 11.47 2.33 0.62
CA LEU A 220 11.76 1.13 1.40
C LEU A 220 11.37 -0.12 0.61
N VAL A 221 12.35 -0.83 0.07
CA VAL A 221 12.15 -2.09 -0.65
C VAL A 221 12.27 -3.25 0.34
N VAL A 222 11.18 -3.99 0.55
CA VAL A 222 11.11 -5.11 1.50
C VAL A 222 10.86 -6.41 0.74
N LYS A 223 11.77 -7.37 0.87
CA LYS A 223 11.68 -8.67 0.20
C LYS A 223 11.99 -9.81 1.17
N PRO A 224 11.41 -11.00 1.00
CA PRO A 224 11.89 -12.17 1.74
C PRO A 224 13.33 -12.49 1.32
N VAL A 225 14.11 -13.06 2.19
CA VAL A 225 15.52 -13.45 1.89
C VAL A 225 15.60 -14.36 0.66
N ALA A 226 14.57 -15.18 0.44
CA ALA A 226 14.47 -16.05 -0.72
C ALA A 226 14.32 -15.30 -2.06
N GLN A 227 13.99 -14.00 -2.06
CA GLN A 227 13.71 -13.22 -3.28
C GLN A 227 14.81 -12.22 -3.58
N ALA A 228 15.61 -12.46 -4.63
CA ALA A 228 16.62 -11.51 -5.10
C ALA A 228 16.04 -10.45 -6.04
N SER A 229 15.14 -10.84 -6.95
CA SER A 229 14.46 -9.93 -7.89
C SER A 229 12.99 -10.33 -8.07
N THR A 230 12.25 -9.64 -8.95
CA THR A 230 10.85 -9.99 -9.29
C THR A 230 10.72 -11.41 -9.88
N THR A 231 11.79 -11.94 -10.49
CA THR A 231 11.79 -13.24 -11.17
C THR A 231 12.76 -14.24 -10.57
N LEU A 232 13.77 -13.80 -9.82
CA LEU A 232 14.76 -14.68 -9.21
C LEU A 232 14.40 -14.95 -7.76
N ILE A 233 13.77 -16.10 -7.53
CA ILE A 233 13.29 -16.53 -6.22
C ILE A 233 13.87 -17.92 -5.94
N ALA A 234 14.55 -18.05 -4.80
CA ALA A 234 15.04 -19.36 -4.33
C ALA A 234 13.85 -20.20 -3.85
N ARG A 235 13.83 -21.46 -4.29
CA ARG A 235 12.83 -22.45 -3.88
C ARG A 235 13.54 -23.61 -3.20
N GLY A 236 13.04 -23.99 -2.03
CA GLY A 236 13.67 -24.98 -1.17
C GLY A 236 14.54 -24.34 -0.07
N PRO A 237 15.25 -25.16 0.71
CA PRO A 237 16.01 -24.70 1.86
C PRO A 237 17.07 -23.63 1.51
N LEU A 238 17.16 -22.57 2.31
CA LEU A 238 18.21 -21.57 2.22
C LEU A 238 19.42 -22.08 3.00
N VAL A 239 20.52 -22.38 2.27
CA VAL A 239 21.76 -22.89 2.88
C VAL A 239 22.94 -22.00 2.49
N PRO A 240 23.90 -21.77 3.41
CA PRO A 240 25.15 -21.08 3.06
C PRO A 240 25.88 -21.83 1.94
N ARG A 241 26.46 -21.08 1.03
CA ARG A 241 27.39 -21.66 0.05
C ARG A 241 28.77 -21.83 0.68
N ALA A 242 29.43 -22.96 0.37
CA ALA A 242 30.80 -23.18 0.78
C ALA A 242 31.76 -22.25 0.03
#